data_7364895b4d7a4e92761d9b74e0ff880f
#
_entry.id   7364895b4d7a4e92761d9b74e0ff880f
#
_cell.length_a   1.000
_cell.length_b   1.000
_cell.length_c   1.000
_cell.angle_alpha   90.00
_cell.angle_beta   90.00
_cell.angle_gamma   90.00
#
_symmetry.space_group_name_H-M   'P 1'
#
loop_
_entity.id
_entity.type
_entity.pdbx_description
1 polymer ?
#
loop_
_entity_poly.entity_id
_entity_poly.type
_entity_poly.pdbx_seq_one_letter_code
_entity_poly.pdbx_strand_id
1 'polypeptide(L)'
;MGRLEKDDFGTLAICAIRYCHGRKTYMPDLVRDIIRPHLKELSDKDLTVMIEDCDFQERMHLYGDERIDKPGWLKWKADLIAERERRTDGSKV
;
A
#
# COMPACT_ATOMS: atom_id res chain seq x y z
N MET A 1 9.96 8.06 25.19
CA MET A 1 9.55 7.45 23.91
C MET A 1 9.90 8.39 22.76
N GLY A 2 10.59 7.86 21.76
CA GLY A 2 11.00 8.67 20.64
C GLY A 2 9.88 8.94 19.66
N ARG A 3 10.11 9.85 18.73
CA ARG A 3 9.20 10.04 17.61
C ARG A 3 9.45 9.00 16.56
N LEU A 4 8.47 8.86 15.68
CA LEU A 4 8.58 7.92 14.58
C LEU A 4 9.66 8.36 13.60
N GLU A 5 10.52 7.43 13.25
CA GLU A 5 11.47 7.65 12.18
C GLU A 5 10.80 7.32 10.84
N LYS A 6 11.43 7.73 9.76
CA LYS A 6 10.88 7.50 8.43
C LYS A 6 10.67 6.01 8.15
N ASP A 7 11.62 5.18 8.59
CA ASP A 7 11.52 3.73 8.40
C ASP A 7 10.41 3.14 9.27
N ASP A 8 10.15 3.74 10.42
CA ASP A 8 9.06 3.28 11.29
C ASP A 8 7.71 3.50 10.64
N PHE A 9 7.54 4.63 9.95
CA PHE A 9 6.31 4.89 9.22
C PHE A 9 6.07 3.82 8.17
N GLY A 10 7.10 3.47 7.39
CA GLY A 10 6.98 2.43 6.36
C GLY A 10 6.59 1.10 6.96
N THR A 11 7.21 0.71 8.07
CA THR A 11 6.89 -0.53 8.76
C THR A 11 5.44 -0.55 9.21
N LEU A 12 4.98 0.53 9.83
CA LEU A 12 3.59 0.62 10.29
C LEU A 12 2.61 0.57 9.13
N ALA A 13 2.92 1.26 8.04
CA ALA A 13 2.05 1.28 6.87
C ALA A 13 1.92 -0.11 6.26
N ILE A 14 3.03 -0.81 6.11
CA ILE A 14 3.02 -2.18 5.57
C ILE A 14 2.19 -3.09 6.46
N CYS A 15 2.40 -3.03 7.77
CA CYS A 15 1.66 -3.87 8.71
C CYS A 15 0.17 -3.56 8.68
N ALA A 16 -0.20 -2.29 8.64
CA ALA A 16 -1.61 -1.90 8.61
C ALA A 16 -2.29 -2.39 7.33
N ILE A 17 -1.63 -2.23 6.19
CA ILE A 17 -2.19 -2.66 4.90
C ILE A 17 -2.29 -4.18 4.84
N ARG A 18 -1.26 -4.91 5.31
CA ARG A 18 -1.32 -6.38 5.35
C ARG A 18 -2.45 -6.88 6.23
N TYR A 19 -2.67 -6.22 7.34
CA TYR A 19 -3.79 -6.55 8.21
C TYR A 19 -5.12 -6.39 7.46
N CYS A 20 -5.27 -5.30 6.73
CA CYS A 20 -6.51 -5.01 6.00
C CYS A 20 -6.75 -5.97 4.84
N HIS A 21 -5.70 -6.45 4.18
CA HIS A 21 -5.85 -7.37 3.05
C HIS A 21 -6.62 -8.63 3.41
N GLY A 22 -6.42 -9.14 4.61
CA GLY A 22 -7.09 -10.36 5.03
C GLY A 22 -8.41 -10.14 5.73
N ARG A 23 -8.88 -8.90 5.86
CA ARG A 23 -10.08 -8.58 6.63
C ARG A 23 -11.20 -8.11 5.72
N LYS A 24 -12.38 -8.66 5.93
CA LYS A 24 -13.55 -8.33 5.11
C LYS A 24 -14.46 -7.32 5.79
N THR A 25 -14.27 -7.13 7.09
CA THR A 25 -15.19 -6.32 7.91
C THR A 25 -14.54 -5.10 8.51
N TYR A 26 -13.24 -4.91 8.33
CA TYR A 26 -12.56 -3.74 8.85
C TYR A 26 -12.56 -2.64 7.79
N MET A 27 -12.14 -1.45 8.14
CA MET A 27 -12.22 -0.27 7.26
C MET A 27 -10.95 -0.10 6.43
N PRO A 28 -10.71 -0.97 5.42
CA PRO A 28 -9.50 -0.87 4.62
C PRO A 28 -9.46 0.42 3.78
N ASP A 29 -10.61 0.91 3.36
CA ASP A 29 -10.70 2.17 2.62
C ASP A 29 -10.19 3.33 3.47
N LEU A 30 -10.54 3.35 4.75
CA LEU A 30 -10.07 4.41 5.64
C LEU A 30 -8.56 4.32 5.85
N VAL A 31 -8.04 3.12 6.07
CA VAL A 31 -6.60 2.93 6.26
C VAL A 31 -5.83 3.37 5.02
N ARG A 32 -6.31 2.99 3.84
CA ARG A 32 -5.69 3.40 2.59
C ARG A 32 -5.72 4.93 2.43
N ASP A 33 -6.84 5.55 2.77
CA ASP A 33 -7.00 6.99 2.64
C ASP A 33 -6.08 7.76 3.60
N ILE A 34 -5.85 7.21 4.79
CA ILE A 34 -4.93 7.83 5.75
C ILE A 34 -3.49 7.79 5.24
N ILE A 35 -3.09 6.68 4.64
CA ILE A 35 -1.71 6.49 4.19
C ILE A 35 -1.44 7.17 2.84
N ARG A 36 -2.44 7.22 1.97
CA ARG A 36 -2.26 7.70 0.58
C ARG A 36 -1.56 9.05 0.46
N PRO A 37 -1.89 10.07 1.27
CA PRO A 37 -1.19 11.36 1.16
C PRO A 37 0.29 11.29 1.53
N HIS A 38 0.72 10.20 2.16
CA HIS A 38 2.08 10.03 2.66
C HIS A 38 2.91 9.03 1.86
N LEU A 39 2.43 8.60 0.69
CA LEU A 39 3.16 7.62 -0.12
C LEU A 39 4.56 8.11 -0.47
N LYS A 40 4.74 9.40 -0.67
CA LYS A 40 6.03 9.99 -1.00
C LYS A 40 7.04 9.83 0.14
N GLU A 41 6.59 9.53 1.35
CA GLU A 41 7.46 9.38 2.51
C GLU A 41 7.95 7.94 2.69
N LEU A 42 7.42 7.00 1.91
CA LEU A 42 7.86 5.60 1.97
C LEU A 42 9.20 5.46 1.24
N SER A 43 10.06 4.58 1.76
CA SER A 43 11.29 4.24 1.05
C SER A 43 10.95 3.44 -0.22
N ASP A 44 11.88 3.40 -1.16
CA ASP A 44 11.69 2.61 -2.40
C ASP A 44 11.47 1.14 -2.06
N LYS A 45 12.18 0.64 -1.06
CA LYS A 45 12.04 -0.75 -0.62
C LYS A 45 10.64 -1.01 -0.09
N ASP A 46 10.14 -0.13 0.78
CA ASP A 46 8.81 -0.31 1.36
C ASP A 46 7.73 -0.20 0.31
N LEU A 47 7.89 0.73 -0.62
CA LEU A 47 6.94 0.90 -1.71
C LEU A 47 6.87 -0.37 -2.57
N THR A 48 8.03 -0.94 -2.88
CA THR A 48 8.11 -2.19 -3.64
C THR A 48 7.44 -3.33 -2.91
N VAL A 49 7.67 -3.46 -1.59
CA VAL A 49 7.04 -4.49 -0.79
C VAL A 49 5.53 -4.37 -0.84
N MET A 50 5.01 -3.16 -0.75
CA MET A 50 3.56 -2.95 -0.77
C MET A 50 2.97 -3.30 -2.13
N ILE A 51 3.67 -3.01 -3.21
CA ILE A 51 3.22 -3.40 -4.55
C ILE A 51 3.23 -4.91 -4.69
N GLU A 52 4.29 -5.56 -4.22
CA GLU A 52 4.39 -7.02 -4.27
C GLU A 52 3.29 -7.70 -3.46
N ASP A 53 2.91 -7.11 -2.33
CA ASP A 53 1.80 -7.63 -1.53
C ASP A 53 0.50 -7.59 -2.33
N CYS A 54 0.26 -6.52 -3.09
CA CYS A 54 -0.92 -6.44 -3.95
C CYS A 54 -0.88 -7.49 -5.05
N ASP A 55 0.28 -7.67 -5.68
CA ASP A 55 0.46 -8.71 -6.71
C ASP A 55 0.17 -10.09 -6.14
N PHE A 56 0.63 -10.36 -4.93
CA PHE A 56 0.38 -11.64 -4.27
C PHE A 56 -1.12 -11.87 -4.07
N GLN A 57 -1.83 -10.86 -3.59
CA GLN A 57 -3.27 -10.97 -3.35
C GLN A 57 -4.01 -11.27 -4.65
N GLU A 58 -3.62 -10.64 -5.75
CA GLU A 58 -4.24 -10.88 -7.04
C GLU A 58 -3.95 -12.29 -7.55
N ARG A 59 -2.69 -12.72 -7.47
CA ARG A 59 -2.30 -14.05 -7.95
C ARG A 59 -2.99 -15.17 -7.19
N MET A 60 -3.24 -14.96 -5.92
CA MET A 60 -3.91 -15.95 -5.08
C MET A 60 -5.43 -15.83 -5.13
N HIS A 61 -5.95 -14.96 -6.00
CA HIS A 61 -7.39 -14.74 -6.18
C HIS A 61 -8.09 -14.34 -4.87
N LEU A 62 -7.37 -13.66 -3.99
CA LEU A 62 -7.91 -13.28 -2.69
C LEU A 62 -8.88 -12.10 -2.78
N TYR A 63 -8.95 -11.46 -3.94
CA TYR A 63 -9.95 -10.41 -4.20
C TYR A 63 -11.24 -10.98 -4.80
N GLY A 64 -11.36 -12.29 -4.91
CA GLY A 64 -12.55 -12.90 -5.51
C GLY A 64 -13.78 -12.93 -4.60
N ASP A 65 -13.60 -12.70 -3.30
CA ASP A 65 -14.72 -12.64 -2.37
C ASP A 65 -15.40 -11.29 -2.52
N GLU A 66 -16.72 -11.30 -2.74
CA GLU A 66 -17.47 -10.07 -2.99
C GLU A 66 -17.50 -9.12 -1.79
N ARG A 67 -17.13 -9.59 -0.60
CA ARG A 67 -17.03 -8.74 0.59
C ARG A 67 -15.71 -7.95 0.62
N ILE A 68 -14.78 -8.25 -0.29
CA ILE A 68 -13.52 -7.53 -0.39
C ILE A 68 -13.68 -6.42 -1.42
N ASP A 69 -13.22 -5.23 -1.07
CA ASP A 69 -13.29 -4.07 -1.95
C ASP A 69 -12.23 -4.15 -3.05
N LYS A 70 -12.46 -5.02 -4.02
CA LYS A 70 -11.51 -5.23 -5.11
C LYS A 70 -11.19 -3.94 -5.88
N PRO A 71 -12.19 -3.13 -6.30
CA PRO A 71 -11.86 -1.89 -7.01
C PRO A 71 -10.97 -0.96 -6.19
N GLY A 72 -11.21 -0.87 -4.89
CA GLY A 72 -10.39 -0.05 -4.00
C GLY A 72 -8.96 -0.55 -3.91
N TRP A 73 -8.77 -1.86 -3.86
CA TRP A 73 -7.43 -2.44 -3.81
C TRP A 73 -6.67 -2.28 -5.13
N LEU A 74 -7.39 -2.38 -6.27
CA LEU A 74 -6.77 -2.15 -7.56
C LEU A 74 -6.35 -0.69 -7.73
N LYS A 75 -7.17 0.24 -7.24
CA LYS A 75 -6.80 1.64 -7.25
C LYS A 75 -5.60 1.90 -6.34
N TRP A 76 -5.58 1.28 -5.18
CA TRP A 76 -4.45 1.39 -4.25
C TRP A 76 -3.15 0.95 -4.91
N LYS A 77 -3.17 -0.19 -5.58
CA LYS A 77 -2.01 -0.68 -6.30
C LYS A 77 -1.57 0.30 -7.38
N ALA A 78 -2.54 0.85 -8.12
CA ALA A 78 -2.23 1.83 -9.16
C ALA A 78 -1.57 3.08 -8.57
N ASP A 79 -2.04 3.54 -7.42
CA ASP A 79 -1.46 4.69 -6.73
C ASP A 79 -0.02 4.41 -6.30
N LEU A 80 0.26 3.20 -5.81
CA LEU A 80 1.62 2.80 -5.43
C LEU A 80 2.55 2.77 -6.64
N ILE A 81 2.08 2.21 -7.73
CA ILE A 81 2.85 2.14 -8.96
C ILE A 81 3.12 3.53 -9.51
N ALA A 82 2.12 4.40 -9.47
CA ALA A 82 2.27 5.79 -9.93
C ALA A 82 3.35 6.52 -9.13
N GLU A 83 3.39 6.31 -7.82
CA GLU A 83 4.43 6.93 -6.99
C GLU A 83 5.82 6.41 -7.38
N ARG A 84 5.95 5.12 -7.63
CA ARG A 84 7.22 4.52 -8.04
C ARG A 84 7.68 5.07 -9.38
N GLU A 85 6.77 5.20 -10.32
CA GLU A 85 7.09 5.73 -11.66
C GLU A 85 7.47 7.19 -11.59
N ARG A 86 6.80 7.96 -10.74
CA ARG A 86 7.14 9.37 -10.54
C ARG A 86 8.58 9.53 -10.09
N ARG A 87 9.02 8.66 -9.18
CA ARG A 87 10.39 8.71 -8.66
C ARG A 87 11.41 8.37 -9.75
N THR A 88 11.08 7.34 -10.56
CA THR A 88 11.95 6.92 -11.65
C THR A 88 12.10 8.04 -12.68
N ASP A 89 11.00 8.67 -13.06
CA ASP A 89 11.04 9.78 -14.01
C ASP A 89 11.84 10.95 -13.45
N GLY A 90 11.66 11.28 -12.18
CA GLY A 90 12.43 12.33 -11.54
C GLY A 90 13.91 12.02 -11.50
N SER A 91 14.29 10.76 -11.39
CA SER A 91 15.68 10.33 -11.32
C SER A 91 16.40 10.49 -12.65
N LYS A 92 15.67 10.55 -13.74
CA LYS A 92 16.27 10.66 -15.07
C LYS A 92 16.63 12.10 -15.46
N VAL A 93 16.21 13.03 -14.69
CA VAL A 93 16.50 14.46 -14.94
C VAL A 93 17.91 14.89 -14.51
#